data_e687418541593cbcfc74cb8dab92381f
#
_entry.id   e687418541593cbcfc74cb8dab92381f
#
_cell.length_a   1.000
_cell.length_b   1.000
_cell.length_c   1.000
_cell.angle_alpha   90.00
_cell.angle_beta   90.00
_cell.angle_gamma   90.00
#
_symmetry.space_group_name_H-M   'P 1'
#
loop_
_entity.id
_entity.type
_entity.pdbx_description
1 polymer ?
#
loop_
_entity_poly.entity_id
_entity_poly.type
_entity_poly.pdbx_seq_one_letter_code
_entity_poly.pdbx_strand_id
1 'polypeptide(L)'
;MPALELRNRFRFMQFIHTCLFISLIFLTGCGIGGLYGPSYYDETDLGDGLKRVTFKGGEHPATGDLCLLRCAEVTREEGFAFFEVVDSESGSSLRHTGVAYPFHRHYHLDEPFIDDIAFVTKTIRMNKKKPDNGFAYEAIEVERSMRRKYEIK
;
A
#
# COMPACT_ATOMS: atom_id res chain seq x y z
N MET A 1 -7.60 -46.68 39.85
CA MET A 1 -8.31 -45.56 39.23
C MET A 1 -7.51 -44.22 39.08
N PRO A 2 -6.22 -44.09 39.37
CA PRO A 2 -5.51 -42.81 39.19
C PRO A 2 -4.98 -42.54 37.77
N ALA A 3 -4.84 -43.59 36.95
CA ALA A 3 -4.22 -43.44 35.61
C ALA A 3 -5.11 -42.70 34.58
N LEU A 4 -6.42 -42.67 34.74
CA LEU A 4 -7.35 -41.96 33.84
C LEU A 4 -7.35 -40.46 34.08
N GLU A 5 -7.20 -39.99 35.30
CA GLU A 5 -7.15 -38.56 35.65
C GLU A 5 -5.84 -37.91 35.16
N LEU A 6 -4.71 -38.60 35.26
CA LEU A 6 -3.44 -38.07 34.75
C LEU A 6 -3.47 -37.88 33.23
N ARG A 7 -4.10 -38.81 32.50
CA ARG A 7 -4.21 -38.73 31.03
C ARG A 7 -5.11 -37.56 30.58
N ASN A 8 -6.17 -37.27 31.33
CA ASN A 8 -7.05 -36.13 31.04
C ASN A 8 -6.35 -34.80 31.32
N ARG A 9 -5.59 -34.70 32.40
CA ARG A 9 -4.81 -33.46 32.71
C ARG A 9 -3.75 -33.20 31.68
N PHE A 10 -3.08 -34.25 31.16
CA PHE A 10 -2.07 -34.09 30.10
C PHE A 10 -2.69 -33.63 28.79
N ARG A 11 -3.85 -34.14 28.38
CA ARG A 11 -4.60 -33.71 27.18
C ARG A 11 -5.09 -32.30 27.31
N PHE A 12 -5.57 -31.89 28.47
CA PHE A 12 -6.03 -30.55 28.75
C PHE A 12 -4.88 -29.55 28.69
N MET A 13 -3.72 -29.87 29.23
CA MET A 13 -2.53 -29.02 29.17
C MET A 13 -2.00 -28.86 27.75
N GLN A 14 -2.01 -29.91 26.93
CA GLN A 14 -1.68 -29.82 25.51
C GLN A 14 -2.65 -28.92 24.74
N PHE A 15 -3.94 -29.00 25.06
CA PHE A 15 -4.96 -28.16 24.42
C PHE A 15 -4.74 -26.66 24.71
N ILE A 16 -4.41 -26.33 25.96
CA ILE A 16 -4.09 -24.95 26.37
C ILE A 16 -2.85 -24.42 25.64
N HIS A 17 -1.79 -25.21 25.53
CA HIS A 17 -0.58 -24.81 24.82
C HIS A 17 -0.83 -24.60 23.32
N THR A 18 -1.65 -25.45 22.70
CA THR A 18 -2.01 -25.32 21.29
C THR A 18 -2.86 -24.07 21.04
N CYS A 19 -3.82 -23.78 21.89
CA CYS A 19 -4.63 -22.55 21.81
C CYS A 19 -3.79 -21.28 22.04
N LEU A 20 -2.84 -21.32 22.98
CA LEU A 20 -1.92 -20.21 23.26
C LEU A 20 -1.00 -19.94 22.07
N PHE A 21 -0.49 -20.99 21.42
CA PHE A 21 0.35 -20.88 20.23
C PHE A 21 -0.41 -20.32 19.03
N ILE A 22 -1.66 -20.74 18.83
CA ILE A 22 -2.53 -20.21 17.75
C ILE A 22 -2.86 -18.73 18.01
N SER A 23 -3.12 -18.34 19.26
CA SER A 23 -3.39 -16.95 19.63
C SER A 23 -2.17 -16.03 19.39
N LEU A 24 -0.94 -16.53 19.54
CA LEU A 24 0.28 -15.74 19.32
C LEU A 24 0.52 -15.44 17.83
N ILE A 25 0.02 -16.30 16.93
CA ILE A 25 0.17 -16.12 15.48
C ILE A 25 -0.71 -14.98 14.95
N PHE A 26 -1.81 -14.65 15.63
CA PHE A 26 -2.72 -13.57 15.24
C PHE A 26 -2.27 -12.17 15.69
N LEU A 27 -1.22 -12.05 16.50
CA LEU A 27 -0.74 -10.76 17.04
C LEU A 27 0.35 -10.07 16.19
N THR A 28 0.81 -10.69 15.11
CA THR A 28 1.83 -10.10 14.21
C THR A 28 1.19 -9.53 12.95
N GLY A 29 0.40 -8.49 13.05
CA GLY A 29 -0.32 -7.94 11.91
C GLY A 29 -0.63 -6.45 11.98
N CYS A 30 0.25 -5.63 12.58
CA CYS A 30 0.16 -4.18 12.43
C CYS A 30 1.40 -3.66 11.67
N GLY A 31 1.48 -4.00 10.37
CA GLY A 31 2.37 -3.32 9.43
C GLY A 31 1.59 -2.19 8.74
N ILE A 32 2.29 -1.19 8.28
CA ILE A 32 1.78 -0.05 7.47
C ILE A 32 1.08 -0.50 6.16
N GLY A 33 0.87 -1.79 5.96
CA GLY A 33 0.18 -2.38 4.81
C GLY A 33 -1.25 -1.89 4.56
N GLY A 34 -1.83 -1.10 5.48
CA GLY A 34 -3.13 -0.45 5.28
C GLY A 34 -3.11 0.77 4.36
N LEU A 35 -1.93 1.31 4.00
CA LEU A 35 -1.79 2.48 3.13
C LEU A 35 -1.46 2.12 1.68
N TYR A 36 -1.44 0.85 1.32
CA TYR A 36 -1.15 0.39 -0.02
C TYR A 36 -2.17 -0.67 -0.47
N GLY A 37 -2.91 -0.36 -1.53
CA GLY A 37 -3.93 -1.24 -2.08
C GLY A 37 -4.72 -0.57 -3.21
N PRO A 38 -5.63 -1.29 -3.87
CA PRO A 38 -6.35 -0.82 -5.06
C PRO A 38 -7.14 0.47 -4.88
N SER A 39 -7.50 0.81 -3.64
CA SER A 39 -8.23 2.06 -3.34
C SER A 39 -7.35 3.32 -3.41
N TYR A 40 -6.03 3.15 -3.39
CA TYR A 40 -5.08 4.26 -3.32
C TYR A 40 -4.45 4.61 -4.65
N TYR A 41 -4.59 3.76 -5.67
CA TYR A 41 -4.01 4.03 -6.98
C TYR A 41 -5.03 3.88 -8.10
N ASP A 42 -4.75 4.58 -9.20
CA ASP A 42 -5.48 4.56 -10.45
C ASP A 42 -4.50 4.44 -11.62
N GLU A 43 -4.89 3.72 -12.65
CA GLU A 43 -4.05 3.40 -13.78
C GLU A 43 -4.78 3.68 -15.08
N THR A 44 -4.08 4.31 -16.01
CA THR A 44 -4.59 4.60 -17.36
C THR A 44 -3.57 4.12 -18.38
N ASP A 45 -3.98 3.22 -19.26
CA ASP A 45 -3.18 2.83 -20.42
C ASP A 45 -3.24 3.95 -21.48
N LEU A 46 -2.08 4.38 -21.95
CA LEU A 46 -1.95 5.42 -22.97
C LEU A 46 -1.54 4.86 -24.34
N GLY A 47 -1.35 3.52 -24.43
CA GLY A 47 -0.85 2.85 -25.63
C GLY A 47 0.67 2.92 -25.78
N ASP A 48 1.20 2.14 -26.73
CA ASP A 48 2.65 2.12 -27.08
C ASP A 48 3.60 1.87 -25.89
N GLY A 49 3.15 1.08 -24.89
CA GLY A 49 3.93 0.83 -23.68
C GLY A 49 4.01 2.01 -22.72
N LEU A 50 3.17 3.03 -22.92
CA LEU A 50 3.00 4.15 -22.01
C LEU A 50 1.84 3.90 -21.06
N LYS A 51 2.06 4.14 -19.76
CA LYS A 51 1.02 4.04 -18.73
C LYS A 51 1.12 5.20 -17.76
N ARG A 52 -0.02 5.71 -17.34
CA ARG A 52 -0.13 6.70 -16.30
C ARG A 52 -0.59 6.03 -15.01
N VAL A 53 0.15 6.25 -13.93
CA VAL A 53 -0.12 5.72 -12.61
C VAL A 53 -0.29 6.87 -11.64
N THR A 54 -1.43 6.94 -10.96
CA THR A 54 -1.70 7.93 -9.92
C THR A 54 -1.83 7.23 -8.58
N PHE A 55 -1.10 7.68 -7.59
CA PHE A 55 -1.24 7.23 -6.20
C PHE A 55 -1.76 8.38 -5.34
N LYS A 56 -2.74 8.10 -4.47
CA LYS A 56 -3.41 9.07 -3.60
C LYS A 56 -3.33 8.59 -2.16
N GLY A 57 -2.88 9.47 -1.26
CA GLY A 57 -2.78 9.18 0.16
C GLY A 57 -1.34 9.09 0.65
N GLY A 58 -1.20 8.92 1.97
CA GLY A 58 0.10 9.02 2.64
C GLY A 58 0.59 10.46 2.77
N GLU A 59 1.80 10.60 3.25
CA GLU A 59 2.50 11.86 3.37
C GLU A 59 3.71 11.88 2.45
N HIS A 60 4.07 13.06 1.93
CA HIS A 60 5.32 13.20 1.19
C HIS A 60 6.55 12.94 2.12
N PRO A 61 7.58 12.17 1.67
CA PRO A 61 7.80 11.64 0.32
C PRO A 61 7.18 10.24 0.05
N ALA A 62 6.52 9.62 1.05
CA ALA A 62 5.98 8.25 0.92
C ALA A 62 5.01 8.11 -0.25
N THR A 63 4.15 9.11 -0.50
CA THR A 63 3.24 9.12 -1.66
C THR A 63 3.97 8.93 -2.99
N GLY A 64 5.12 9.59 -3.15
CA GLY A 64 5.96 9.49 -4.35
C GLY A 64 6.61 8.11 -4.52
N ASP A 65 7.08 7.55 -3.42
CA ASP A 65 7.72 6.24 -3.38
C ASP A 65 6.69 5.11 -3.63
N LEU A 66 5.49 5.21 -3.03
CA LEU A 66 4.41 4.24 -3.26
C LEU A 66 3.87 4.32 -4.69
N CYS A 67 3.82 5.50 -5.28
CA CYS A 67 3.53 5.65 -6.71
C CYS A 67 4.61 4.96 -7.56
N LEU A 68 5.89 5.11 -7.22
CA LEU A 68 7.00 4.45 -7.93
C LEU A 68 6.96 2.93 -7.75
N LEU A 69 6.57 2.44 -6.56
CA LEU A 69 6.33 1.02 -6.33
C LEU A 69 5.26 0.49 -7.29
N ARG A 70 4.12 1.18 -7.40
CA ARG A 70 3.05 0.74 -8.30
C ARG A 70 3.47 0.78 -9.76
N CYS A 71 4.27 1.77 -10.17
CA CYS A 71 4.87 1.79 -11.51
C CYS A 71 5.71 0.54 -11.78
N ALA A 72 6.50 0.09 -10.81
CA ALA A 72 7.31 -1.11 -10.93
C ALA A 72 6.46 -2.39 -11.01
N GLU A 73 5.43 -2.50 -10.18
CA GLU A 73 4.50 -3.64 -10.20
C GLU A 73 3.79 -3.76 -11.54
N VAL A 74 3.20 -2.66 -12.01
CA VAL A 74 2.50 -2.60 -13.32
C VAL A 74 3.46 -2.98 -14.46
N THR A 75 4.69 -2.47 -14.44
CA THR A 75 5.70 -2.82 -15.44
C THR A 75 5.95 -4.33 -15.50
N ARG A 76 6.00 -5.00 -14.35
CA ARG A 76 6.18 -6.45 -14.27
C ARG A 76 4.92 -7.22 -14.66
N GLU A 77 3.75 -6.76 -14.23
CA GLU A 77 2.45 -7.34 -14.58
C GLU A 77 2.23 -7.37 -16.10
N GLU A 78 2.69 -6.32 -16.80
CA GLU A 78 2.65 -6.22 -18.26
C GLU A 78 3.78 -6.97 -18.98
N GLY A 79 4.68 -7.64 -18.24
CA GLY A 79 5.78 -8.44 -18.78
C GLY A 79 6.99 -7.64 -19.27
N PHE A 80 7.15 -6.43 -18.78
CA PHE A 80 8.33 -5.60 -19.03
C PHE A 80 9.32 -5.69 -17.85
N ALA A 81 10.60 -5.40 -18.12
CA ALA A 81 11.66 -5.47 -17.10
C ALA A 81 12.10 -4.09 -16.62
N PHE A 82 11.96 -3.07 -17.44
CA PHE A 82 12.44 -1.71 -17.17
C PHE A 82 11.34 -0.69 -17.44
N PHE A 83 11.40 0.42 -16.74
CA PHE A 83 10.55 1.57 -17.02
C PHE A 83 11.31 2.89 -16.86
N GLU A 84 10.91 3.89 -17.62
CA GLU A 84 11.34 5.28 -17.53
C GLU A 84 10.18 6.13 -17.05
N VAL A 85 10.43 7.06 -16.16
CA VAL A 85 9.44 8.08 -15.80
C VAL A 85 9.59 9.23 -16.79
N VAL A 86 8.63 9.37 -17.69
CA VAL A 86 8.65 10.41 -18.73
C VAL A 86 7.99 11.70 -18.28
N ASP A 87 7.10 11.62 -17.29
CA ASP A 87 6.44 12.77 -16.68
C ASP A 87 6.09 12.46 -15.23
N SER A 88 6.11 13.49 -14.36
CA SER A 88 5.75 13.35 -12.95
C SER A 88 5.11 14.62 -12.42
N GLU A 89 3.90 14.47 -11.91
CA GLU A 89 3.12 15.53 -11.29
C GLU A 89 2.85 15.16 -9.83
N SER A 90 2.93 16.13 -8.93
CA SER A 90 2.59 15.97 -7.52
C SER A 90 1.78 17.16 -7.02
N GLY A 91 0.87 16.90 -6.11
CA GLY A 91 0.02 17.92 -5.54
C GLY A 91 -0.78 17.40 -4.36
N SER A 92 -1.72 18.21 -3.93
CA SER A 92 -2.70 17.83 -2.94
C SER A 92 -4.11 18.15 -3.43
N SER A 93 -5.05 17.30 -3.06
CA SER A 93 -6.47 17.50 -3.35
C SER A 93 -7.23 17.73 -2.06
N LEU A 94 -7.93 18.85 -1.99
CA LEU A 94 -8.81 19.17 -0.87
C LEU A 94 -10.06 18.30 -0.94
N ARG A 95 -10.25 17.44 0.04
CA ARG A 95 -11.50 16.70 0.18
C ARG A 95 -12.38 17.41 1.19
N HIS A 96 -13.50 17.97 0.72
CA HIS A 96 -14.58 18.44 1.58
C HIS A 96 -15.27 17.19 2.15
N THR A 97 -14.95 16.78 3.36
CA THR A 97 -15.80 15.87 4.12
C THR A 97 -16.91 16.70 4.77
N GLY A 98 -17.88 17.07 3.98
CA GLY A 98 -19.10 17.67 4.49
C GLY A 98 -19.89 16.63 5.26
N VAL A 99 -19.65 16.50 6.55
CA VAL A 99 -20.55 15.80 7.43
C VAL A 99 -21.73 16.74 7.67
N ALA A 100 -22.77 16.62 6.87
CA ALA A 100 -24.04 17.24 7.16
C ALA A 100 -24.64 16.60 8.42
N TYR A 101 -24.37 17.17 9.58
CA TYR A 101 -25.11 16.88 10.79
C TYR A 101 -26.40 17.73 10.80
N PRO A 102 -27.60 17.15 10.58
CA PRO A 102 -28.83 17.94 10.47
C PRO A 102 -29.35 18.48 11.80
N PHE A 103 -28.71 18.23 12.96
CA PHE A 103 -29.37 18.45 14.26
C PHE A 103 -28.54 19.11 15.37
N HIS A 104 -27.35 19.67 15.13
CA HIS A 104 -26.65 20.38 16.20
C HIS A 104 -26.32 21.82 15.84
N ARG A 105 -27.18 22.74 16.29
CA ARG A 105 -26.85 24.15 16.45
C ARG A 105 -25.85 24.34 17.59
N HIS A 106 -24.60 24.11 17.37
CA HIS A 106 -23.53 24.61 18.22
C HIS A 106 -22.70 25.61 17.45
N TYR A 107 -22.80 26.86 17.88
CA TYR A 107 -22.25 28.06 17.28
C TYR A 107 -20.71 28.20 17.33
N HIS A 108 -19.96 27.15 17.49
CA HIS A 108 -18.50 27.21 17.48
C HIS A 108 -17.96 25.91 16.89
N LEU A 109 -17.17 26.08 15.81
CA LEU A 109 -16.37 25.07 15.13
C LEU A 109 -16.99 24.46 13.85
N ASP A 110 -17.55 25.28 12.99
CA ASP A 110 -17.67 24.92 11.57
C ASP A 110 -16.38 25.31 10.83
N GLU A 111 -15.23 24.81 11.29
CA GLU A 111 -14.10 24.64 10.41
C GLU A 111 -14.37 23.36 9.62
N PRO A 112 -14.60 23.45 8.30
CA PRO A 112 -14.68 22.26 7.47
C PRO A 112 -13.37 21.51 7.64
N PHE A 113 -13.42 20.24 8.08
CA PHE A 113 -12.25 19.38 8.06
C PHE A 113 -11.81 19.24 6.60
N ILE A 114 -10.84 20.02 6.23
CA ILE A 114 -10.22 19.99 4.92
C ILE A 114 -9.11 18.95 5.02
N ASP A 115 -9.41 17.73 4.63
CA ASP A 115 -8.38 16.71 4.47
C ASP A 115 -7.60 16.99 3.19
N ASP A 116 -6.35 17.35 3.36
CA ASP A 116 -5.40 17.53 2.28
C ASP A 116 -4.79 16.18 1.90
N ILE A 117 -5.31 15.58 0.83
CA ILE A 117 -4.82 14.27 0.38
C ILE A 117 -3.72 14.50 -0.65
N ALA A 118 -2.50 14.12 -0.28
CA ALA A 118 -1.38 14.12 -1.20
C ALA A 118 -1.61 13.14 -2.35
N PHE A 119 -1.25 13.52 -3.57
CA PHE A 119 -1.23 12.64 -4.71
C PHE A 119 0.06 12.80 -5.53
N VAL A 120 0.44 11.75 -6.20
CA VAL A 120 1.52 11.75 -7.19
C VAL A 120 1.05 10.96 -8.42
N THR A 121 1.21 11.57 -9.57
CA THR A 121 0.96 10.95 -10.87
C THR A 121 2.29 10.80 -11.60
N LYS A 122 2.56 9.61 -12.12
CA LYS A 122 3.71 9.35 -12.98
C LYS A 122 3.26 8.74 -14.28
N THR A 123 3.76 9.28 -15.39
CA THR A 123 3.64 8.65 -16.71
C THR A 123 4.93 7.90 -16.96
N ILE A 124 4.81 6.58 -17.20
CA ILE A 124 5.94 5.70 -17.43
C ILE A 124 5.92 5.16 -18.85
N ARG A 125 7.15 4.93 -19.39
CA ARG A 125 7.37 4.13 -20.59
C ARG A 125 7.99 2.81 -20.18
N MET A 126 7.35 1.71 -20.55
CA MET A 126 7.78 0.36 -20.19
C MET A 126 8.63 -0.24 -21.32
N ASN A 127 9.75 -0.86 -20.94
CA ASN A 127 10.73 -1.42 -21.87
C ASN A 127 11.10 -2.87 -21.49
N LYS A 128 11.25 -3.76 -22.49
CA LYS A 128 11.71 -5.14 -22.25
C LYS A 128 13.20 -5.22 -21.98
N LYS A 129 13.97 -4.28 -22.52
CA LYS A 129 15.42 -4.17 -22.35
C LYS A 129 15.76 -2.79 -21.83
N LYS A 130 16.87 -2.70 -21.10
CA LYS A 130 17.38 -1.42 -20.64
C LYS A 130 17.73 -0.56 -21.87
N PRO A 131 17.22 0.68 -21.95
CA PRO A 131 17.57 1.59 -23.02
C PRO A 131 19.07 1.90 -23.01
N ASP A 132 19.69 1.99 -24.18
CA ASP A 132 21.11 2.31 -24.29
C ASP A 132 21.39 3.78 -23.93
N ASN A 133 20.44 4.66 -24.23
CA ASN A 133 20.51 6.08 -23.96
C ASN A 133 19.33 6.48 -23.05
N GLY A 134 19.60 6.75 -21.79
CA GLY A 134 18.58 7.20 -20.86
C GLY A 134 18.69 6.57 -19.48
N PHE A 135 17.89 7.10 -18.57
CA PHE A 135 17.77 6.57 -17.22
C PHE A 135 16.51 5.70 -17.12
N ALA A 136 16.70 4.42 -16.88
CA ALA A 136 15.61 3.49 -16.68
C ALA A 136 15.74 2.76 -15.34
N TYR A 137 14.63 2.60 -14.66
CA TYR A 137 14.52 1.81 -13.45
C TYR A 137 14.34 0.33 -13.81
N GLU A 138 15.02 -0.55 -13.10
CA GLU A 138 14.75 -1.98 -13.13
C GLU A 138 13.57 -2.26 -12.18
N ALA A 139 12.47 -2.75 -12.75
CA ALA A 139 11.20 -2.86 -12.02
C ALA A 139 11.32 -3.77 -10.78
N ILE A 140 12.01 -4.92 -10.90
CA ILE A 140 12.17 -5.86 -9.78
C ILE A 140 13.00 -5.26 -8.63
N GLU A 141 13.99 -4.43 -8.92
CA GLU A 141 14.83 -3.82 -7.90
C GLU A 141 14.08 -2.69 -7.17
N VAL A 142 13.31 -1.89 -7.92
CA VAL A 142 12.45 -0.85 -7.32
C VAL A 142 11.40 -1.49 -6.42
N GLU A 143 10.70 -2.51 -6.89
CA GLU A 143 9.70 -3.22 -6.10
C GLU A 143 10.31 -3.77 -4.80
N ARG A 144 11.42 -4.50 -4.89
CA ARG A 144 12.11 -5.07 -3.74
C ARG A 144 12.53 -4.02 -2.72
N SER A 145 13.09 -2.91 -3.22
CA SER A 145 13.57 -1.81 -2.38
C SER A 145 12.43 -1.10 -1.65
N MET A 146 11.34 -0.78 -2.36
CA MET A 146 10.21 -0.06 -1.80
C MET A 146 9.40 -0.94 -0.83
N ARG A 147 9.16 -2.21 -1.18
CA ARG A 147 8.50 -3.16 -0.26
C ARG A 147 9.27 -3.32 1.05
N ARG A 148 10.62 -3.39 0.97
CA ARG A 148 11.48 -3.44 2.16
C ARG A 148 11.40 -2.16 2.99
N LYS A 149 11.45 -0.99 2.33
CA LYS A 149 11.43 0.32 3.00
C LYS A 149 10.13 0.54 3.77
N TYR A 150 9.02 0.12 3.21
CA TYR A 150 7.68 0.35 3.77
C TYR A 150 7.06 -0.89 4.41
N GLU A 151 7.82 -1.98 4.57
CA GLU A 151 7.37 -3.25 5.17
C GLU A 151 6.09 -3.81 4.52
N ILE A 152 5.92 -3.60 3.21
CA ILE A 152 4.78 -4.08 2.43
C ILE A 152 5.02 -5.55 2.07
N LYS A 153 4.05 -6.40 2.42
CA LYS A 153 4.10 -7.85 2.16
C LYS A 153 3.64 -8.21 0.75
#